data_858c1a494de77cde7d3bfeaf593d4d00
#
_entry.id   858c1a494de77cde7d3bfeaf593d4d00
#
_cell.length_a   1.000
_cell.length_b   1.000
_cell.length_c   1.000
_cell.angle_alpha   90.00
_cell.angle_beta   90.00
_cell.angle_gamma   90.00
#
_symmetry.space_group_name_H-M   'P 1'
#
loop_
_entity.id
_entity.type
_entity.pdbx_description
1 polymer ?
#
loop_
_entity_poly.entity_id
_entity_poly.type
_entity_poly.pdbx_seq_one_letter_code
_entity_poly.pdbx_strand_id
1 'polypeptide(L)'
;MNEKKLRKVLKDSVANDKIRTGTKEVFQYIKGTNLILTSTSLPVDSLERVRKLSEESNISLYSFPGNSTLLGRLCGLTYRTRIVSLKNVSEEDVNSILS
;
A
#
# COMPACT_ATOMS: atom_id res chain seq x y z
N MET A 1 1.35 6.98 -13.85
CA MET A 1 1.69 5.90 -12.90
C MET A 1 2.59 4.86 -13.55
N ASN A 2 3.62 4.41 -12.85
CA ASN A 2 4.53 3.38 -13.36
C ASN A 2 4.19 2.03 -12.73
N GLU A 3 3.33 1.27 -13.39
CA GLU A 3 2.87 -0.04 -12.88
C GLU A 3 4.01 -1.07 -12.80
N LYS A 4 4.95 -1.03 -13.73
CA LYS A 4 6.13 -1.90 -13.72
C LYS A 4 6.96 -1.67 -12.46
N LYS A 5 7.19 -0.42 -12.11
CA LYS A 5 7.95 -0.04 -10.91
C LYS A 5 7.19 -0.46 -9.65
N LEU A 6 5.88 -0.25 -9.63
CA LEU A 6 5.04 -0.66 -8.51
C LEU A 6 5.12 -2.17 -8.27
N ARG A 7 5.03 -2.97 -9.33
CA ARG A 7 5.13 -4.43 -9.22
C ARG A 7 6.48 -4.87 -8.66
N LYS A 8 7.55 -4.24 -9.14
CA LYS A 8 8.90 -4.56 -8.66
C LYS A 8 9.06 -4.23 -7.18
N VAL A 9 8.62 -3.06 -6.76
CA VAL A 9 8.68 -2.62 -5.36
C VAL A 9 7.86 -3.56 -4.47
N LEU A 10 6.64 -3.93 -4.90
CA LEU A 10 5.79 -4.85 -4.14
C LEU A 10 6.43 -6.23 -4.01
N LYS A 11 6.99 -6.75 -5.09
CA LYS A 11 7.64 -8.05 -5.08
C LYS A 11 8.83 -8.07 -4.12
N ASP A 12 9.66 -7.03 -4.16
CA ASP A 12 10.81 -6.89 -3.26
C ASP A 12 10.36 -6.76 -1.80
N SER A 13 9.28 -6.01 -1.56
CA SER A 13 8.74 -5.82 -0.20
C SER A 13 8.20 -7.12 0.38
N VAL A 14 7.52 -7.93 -0.42
CA VAL A 14 7.03 -9.25 0.01
C VAL A 14 8.20 -10.16 0.32
N ALA A 15 9.21 -10.19 -0.54
CA ALA A 15 10.39 -11.03 -0.35
C ALA A 15 11.18 -10.67 0.92
N ASN A 16 11.18 -9.39 1.31
CA ASN A 16 11.91 -8.89 2.48
C ASN A 16 11.02 -8.68 3.72
N ASP A 17 9.80 -9.17 3.68
CA ASP A 17 8.82 -9.04 4.77
C ASP A 17 8.61 -7.58 5.23
N LYS A 18 8.58 -6.66 4.28
CA LYS A 18 8.36 -5.23 4.52
C LYS A 18 6.95 -4.78 4.17
N ILE A 19 6.04 -5.72 4.01
CA ILE A 19 4.66 -5.48 3.61
C ILE A 19 3.72 -5.89 4.75
N ARG A 20 2.67 -5.11 4.95
CA ARG A 20 1.57 -5.47 5.85
C ARG A 20 0.27 -5.37 5.06
N THR A 21 -0.60 -6.32 5.26
CA THR A 21 -1.90 -6.39 4.59
C THR A 21 -3.02 -6.43 5.62
N GLY A 22 -4.20 -5.95 5.22
CA GLY A 22 -5.34 -5.90 6.12
C GLY A 22 -5.40 -4.61 6.93
N THR A 23 -6.61 -4.09 7.11
CA THR A 23 -6.83 -2.77 7.74
C THR A 23 -6.25 -2.71 9.16
N LYS A 24 -6.50 -3.73 9.95
CA LYS A 24 -6.06 -3.78 11.35
C LYS A 24 -4.54 -3.77 11.44
N GLU A 25 -3.88 -4.61 10.65
CA GLU A 25 -2.43 -4.74 10.64
C GLU A 25 -1.75 -3.46 10.15
N VAL A 26 -2.32 -2.83 9.12
CA VAL A 26 -1.80 -1.56 8.60
C VAL A 26 -1.82 -0.48 9.67
N PHE A 27 -2.92 -0.34 10.42
CA PHE A 27 -3.01 0.64 11.50
C PHE A 27 -2.09 0.28 12.68
N GLN A 28 -2.00 -0.99 13.03
CA GLN A 28 -1.19 -1.46 14.14
C GLN A 28 0.31 -1.25 13.91
N TYR A 29 0.77 -1.47 12.68
CA TYR A 29 2.19 -1.38 12.31
C TYR A 29 2.50 -0.16 11.44
N ILE A 30 1.80 0.94 11.67
CA ILE A 30 1.92 2.15 10.84
C ILE A 30 3.29 2.83 10.96
N LYS A 31 3.96 2.67 12.10
CA LYS A 31 5.26 3.30 12.33
C LYS A 31 6.31 2.73 11.36
N GLY A 32 6.99 3.62 10.65
CA GLY A 32 7.98 3.23 9.65
C GLY A 32 7.40 3.00 8.25
N THR A 33 6.10 3.11 8.09
CA THR A 33 5.45 2.97 6.79
C THR A 33 5.75 4.17 5.90
N ASN A 34 6.11 3.92 4.65
CA ASN A 34 6.38 4.97 3.66
C ASN A 34 5.27 5.14 2.64
N LEU A 35 4.58 4.07 2.32
CA LEU A 35 3.59 4.06 1.25
C LEU A 35 2.42 3.16 1.64
N ILE A 36 1.21 3.63 1.40
CA ILE A 36 -0.01 2.85 1.59
C ILE A 36 -0.74 2.77 0.24
N LEU A 37 -1.15 1.57 -0.14
CA LEU A 37 -1.97 1.31 -1.31
C LEU A 37 -3.37 0.92 -0.87
N THR A 38 -4.39 1.57 -1.41
CA THR A 38 -5.78 1.23 -1.13
C THR A 38 -6.44 0.68 -2.39
N SER A 39 -7.39 -0.26 -2.21
CA SER A 39 -8.18 -0.79 -3.31
C SER A 39 -9.55 -0.12 -3.36
N THR A 40 -10.29 -0.35 -4.44
CA THR A 40 -11.67 0.14 -4.56
C THR A 40 -12.63 -0.57 -3.63
N SER A 41 -12.21 -1.70 -3.05
CA SER A 41 -13.02 -2.47 -2.09
C SER A 41 -12.92 -1.94 -0.67
N LEU A 42 -12.03 -0.99 -0.39
CA LEU A 42 -11.89 -0.42 0.95
C LEU A 42 -13.09 0.46 1.27
N PRO A 43 -13.78 0.24 2.41
CA PRO A 43 -14.91 1.09 2.80
C PRO A 43 -14.51 2.55 2.95
N VAL A 44 -15.45 3.46 2.67
CA VAL A 44 -15.20 4.91 2.71
C VAL A 44 -14.69 5.36 4.08
N ASP A 45 -15.27 4.85 5.15
CA ASP A 45 -14.85 5.21 6.52
C ASP A 45 -13.38 4.83 6.76
N SER A 46 -12.98 3.65 6.33
CA SER A 46 -11.59 3.19 6.45
C SER A 46 -10.66 4.03 5.58
N LEU A 47 -11.10 4.36 4.36
CA LEU A 47 -10.32 5.20 3.45
C LEU A 47 -10.06 6.58 4.04
N GLU A 48 -11.05 7.20 4.66
CA GLU A 48 -10.90 8.50 5.30
C GLU A 48 -9.94 8.45 6.48
N ARG A 49 -10.01 7.39 7.29
CA ARG A 49 -9.08 7.18 8.41
C ARG A 49 -7.65 7.02 7.93
N VAL A 50 -7.45 6.25 6.86
CA VAL A 50 -6.13 6.05 6.25
C VAL A 50 -5.61 7.36 5.69
N ARG A 51 -6.45 8.12 5.00
CA ARG A 51 -6.08 9.42 4.42
C ARG A 51 -5.61 10.39 5.50
N LYS A 52 -6.38 10.51 6.58
CA LYS A 52 -6.04 11.37 7.70
C LYS A 52 -4.73 10.94 8.37
N LEU A 53 -4.56 9.66 8.61
CA LEU A 53 -3.35 9.10 9.20
C LEU A 53 -2.14 9.34 8.30
N SER A 54 -2.30 9.19 7.00
CA SER A 54 -1.23 9.44 6.03
C SER A 54 -0.78 10.90 6.04
N GLU A 55 -1.72 11.83 6.13
CA GLU A 55 -1.41 13.26 6.22
C GLU A 55 -0.65 13.59 7.51
N GLU A 56 -1.10 13.05 8.64
CA GLU A 56 -0.49 13.28 9.95
C GLU A 56 0.92 12.70 10.06
N SER A 57 1.18 11.60 9.37
CA SER A 57 2.43 10.85 9.48
C SER A 57 3.36 11.00 8.26
N ASN A 58 3.03 11.88 7.32
CA ASN A 58 3.78 12.09 6.07
C ASN A 58 3.98 10.79 5.28
N ILE A 59 2.94 9.96 5.22
CA ILE A 59 2.96 8.73 4.46
C ILE A 59 2.33 8.98 3.09
N SER A 60 2.96 8.51 2.03
CA SER A 60 2.40 8.60 0.68
C SER A 60 1.25 7.62 0.52
N LEU A 61 0.16 8.07 -0.08
CA LEU A 61 -1.05 7.27 -0.28
C LEU A 61 -1.33 7.14 -1.77
N TYR A 62 -1.50 5.91 -2.24
CA TYR A 62 -1.85 5.63 -3.62
C TYR A 62 -3.18 4.87 -3.68
N SER A 63 -4.14 5.39 -4.46
CA SER A 63 -5.43 4.72 -4.68
C SER A 63 -5.32 3.82 -5.91
N PHE A 64 -5.09 2.53 -5.68
CA PHE A 64 -5.00 1.55 -6.77
C PHE A 64 -6.35 1.42 -7.47
N PRO A 65 -6.41 1.50 -8.82
CA PRO A 65 -7.67 1.46 -9.56
C PRO A 65 -8.23 0.05 -9.77
N GLY A 66 -8.11 -0.81 -8.77
CA GLY A 66 -8.62 -2.18 -8.79
C GLY A 66 -9.17 -2.59 -7.44
N ASN A 67 -9.88 -3.72 -7.42
CA ASN A 67 -10.48 -4.25 -6.20
C ASN A 67 -9.46 -5.02 -5.36
N SER A 68 -9.91 -5.56 -4.22
CA SER A 68 -9.05 -6.30 -3.29
C SER A 68 -8.39 -7.53 -3.93
N THR A 69 -9.09 -8.22 -4.82
CA THR A 69 -8.54 -9.38 -5.52
C THR A 69 -7.39 -8.97 -6.44
N LEU A 70 -7.57 -7.90 -7.19
CA LEU A 70 -6.53 -7.38 -8.09
C LEU A 70 -5.33 -6.83 -7.32
N LEU A 71 -5.58 -6.17 -6.20
CA LEU A 71 -4.49 -5.68 -5.35
C LEU A 71 -3.67 -6.83 -4.77
N GLY A 72 -4.34 -7.89 -4.29
CA GLY A 72 -3.65 -9.08 -3.81
C GLY A 72 -2.78 -9.73 -4.89
N ARG A 73 -3.31 -9.84 -6.10
CA ARG A 73 -2.56 -10.39 -7.25
C ARG A 73 -1.36 -9.53 -7.60
N LEU A 74 -1.53 -8.22 -7.59
CA LEU A 74 -0.44 -7.28 -7.88
C LEU A 74 0.72 -7.47 -6.89
N CYS A 75 0.40 -7.74 -5.62
CA CYS A 75 1.39 -7.98 -4.58
C CYS A 75 1.98 -9.40 -4.62
N GLY A 76 1.46 -10.28 -5.47
CA GLY A 76 1.89 -11.67 -5.53
C GLY A 76 1.39 -12.52 -4.36
N LEU A 77 0.29 -12.10 -3.73
CA LEU A 77 -0.28 -12.80 -2.59
C LEU A 77 -1.26 -13.89 -3.05
N THR A 78 -1.42 -14.92 -2.22
CA THR A 78 -2.39 -15.99 -2.45
C THR A 78 -3.79 -15.64 -1.96
N TYR A 79 -3.96 -14.48 -1.36
CA TYR A 79 -5.23 -13.98 -0.82
C TYR A 79 -5.45 -12.53 -1.25
N ARG A 80 -6.72 -12.08 -1.19
CA ARG A 80 -7.09 -10.71 -1.50
C ARG A 80 -6.78 -9.79 -0.33
N THR A 81 -6.51 -8.51 -0.62
CA THR A 81 -6.33 -7.49 0.41
C THR A 81 -6.94 -6.17 -0.03
N ARG A 82 -7.59 -5.48 0.90
CA ARG A 82 -8.22 -4.19 0.64
C ARG A 82 -7.24 -3.04 0.76
N ILE A 83 -6.16 -3.24 1.50
CA ILE A 83 -5.17 -2.22 1.79
C ILE A 83 -3.82 -2.91 2.02
N VAL A 84 -2.76 -2.21 1.63
CA VAL A 84 -1.38 -2.69 1.78
C VAL A 84 -0.53 -1.53 2.26
N SER A 85 0.34 -1.78 3.24
CA SER A 85 1.35 -0.80 3.65
C SER A 85 2.75 -1.35 3.37
N LEU A 86 3.64 -0.45 2.97
CA LEU A 86 5.02 -0.78 2.64
C LEU A 86 5.98 0.03 3.49
N LYS A 87 7.01 -0.64 3.99
CA LYS A 87 8.07 -0.01 4.79
C LYS A 87 9.36 0.08 4.00
N ASN A 88 10.17 1.09 4.33
CA ASN A 88 11.51 1.26 3.76
C ASN A 88 11.55 1.32 2.23
N VAL A 89 10.50 1.86 1.63
CA VAL A 89 10.49 2.18 0.21
C VAL A 89 11.24 3.48 0.03
N SER A 90 12.18 3.54 -0.92
CA SER A 90 12.93 4.76 -1.15
C SER A 90 12.02 5.88 -1.65
N GLU A 91 12.36 7.12 -1.33
CA GLU A 91 11.60 8.28 -1.79
C GLU A 91 11.54 8.34 -3.31
N GLU A 92 12.63 7.98 -3.98
CA GLU A 92 12.70 7.89 -5.43
C GLU A 92 11.67 6.88 -5.98
N ASP A 93 11.57 5.70 -5.36
CA ASP A 93 10.62 4.69 -5.76
C ASP A 93 9.18 5.14 -5.53
N VAL A 94 8.90 5.79 -4.39
CA VAL A 94 7.57 6.34 -4.10
C VAL A 94 7.18 7.36 -5.16
N ASN A 95 8.07 8.28 -5.48
CA ASN A 95 7.83 9.31 -6.49
C ASN A 95 7.58 8.69 -7.87
N SER A 96 8.32 7.66 -8.24
CA SER A 96 8.14 6.95 -9.51
C SER A 96 6.79 6.25 -9.60
N ILE A 97 6.30 5.69 -8.50
CA ILE A 97 4.99 5.03 -8.43
C ILE A 97 3.87 6.06 -8.55
N LEU A 98 4.01 7.20 -7.89
CA LEU A 98 2.97 8.23 -7.83
C LEU A 98 2.93 9.14 -9.05
N SER A 99 3.97 9.15 -9.85
CA SER A 99 4.05 10.01 -11.03
C SER A 99 3.26 9.53 -12.24
#